data_bae2b7ed1ad481438cbf86674adf4d60
#
_entry.id   bae2b7ed1ad481438cbf86674adf4d60
#
_cell.length_a   1.000
_cell.length_b   1.000
_cell.length_c   1.000
_cell.angle_alpha   90.00
_cell.angle_beta   90.00
_cell.angle_gamma   90.00
#
_symmetry.space_group_name_H-M   'P 1'
#
loop_
_entity.id
_entity.type
_entity.pdbx_description
1 polymer ?
#
loop_
_entity_poly.entity_id
_entity_poly.type
_entity_poly.pdbx_seq_one_letter_code
_entity_poly.pdbx_strand_id
1 'polypeptide(L)'
;MCIGDNASDARRSGVPAPVVRDVSVTEAALSFVAVGERDLAAALTPAHARTVGEHLARLHRAGIVHGDPTVRNVRVGERIYLVDFGLGYHSGHVEDHAMDCHVFGGSVRGTATETDATATLSAFEEGYDAVGDDAVIGRLREIERRGRYA
;
A
#
# COMPACT_ATOMS: atom_id res chain seq x y z
N MET A 1 -8.80 8.08 -14.39
CA MET A 1 -8.86 6.64 -14.05
C MET A 1 -9.73 6.45 -12.82
N CYS A 2 -10.62 5.47 -12.84
CA CYS A 2 -11.53 5.27 -11.72
C CYS A 2 -11.00 4.23 -10.71
N ILE A 3 -11.56 4.25 -9.49
CA ILE A 3 -11.18 3.34 -8.40
C ILE A 3 -11.24 1.87 -8.84
N GLY A 4 -12.28 1.50 -9.57
CA GLY A 4 -12.48 0.12 -10.03
C GLY A 4 -11.39 -0.36 -10.97
N ASP A 5 -10.90 0.51 -11.84
CA ASP A 5 -9.84 0.16 -12.80
C ASP A 5 -8.53 -0.12 -12.07
N ASN A 6 -8.14 0.72 -11.12
CA ASN A 6 -6.91 0.54 -10.35
C ASN A 6 -6.96 -0.73 -9.51
N ALA A 7 -8.08 -1.04 -8.87
CA ALA A 7 -8.24 -2.27 -8.10
C ALA A 7 -8.18 -3.50 -9.01
N SER A 8 -8.80 -3.43 -10.19
CA SER A 8 -8.75 -4.50 -11.19
C SER A 8 -7.32 -4.74 -11.68
N ASP A 9 -6.59 -3.67 -12.00
CA ASP A 9 -5.20 -3.75 -12.43
C ASP A 9 -4.30 -4.33 -11.32
N ALA A 10 -4.54 -3.94 -10.07
CA ALA A 10 -3.84 -4.50 -8.92
C ALA A 10 -4.02 -6.02 -8.85
N ARG A 11 -5.26 -6.52 -8.98
CA ARG A 11 -5.53 -7.96 -8.95
C ARG A 11 -4.83 -8.69 -10.09
N ARG A 12 -4.79 -8.12 -11.30
CA ARG A 12 -4.06 -8.70 -12.43
C ARG A 12 -2.57 -8.79 -12.18
N SER A 13 -2.03 -7.91 -11.34
CA SER A 13 -0.61 -7.89 -10.95
C SER A 13 -0.30 -8.84 -9.78
N GLY A 14 -1.30 -9.59 -9.31
CA GLY A 14 -1.15 -10.51 -8.19
C GLY A 14 -1.30 -9.88 -6.82
N VAL A 15 -1.85 -8.67 -6.74
CA VAL A 15 -2.09 -7.95 -5.49
C VAL A 15 -3.56 -8.12 -5.09
N PRO A 16 -3.85 -8.69 -3.92
CA PRO A 16 -5.22 -8.79 -3.43
C PRO A 16 -5.86 -7.41 -3.27
N ALA A 17 -6.99 -7.21 -3.91
CA ALA A 17 -7.76 -5.97 -3.87
C ALA A 17 -9.25 -6.28 -4.06
N PRO A 18 -10.15 -5.38 -3.63
CA PRO A 18 -11.59 -5.63 -3.74
C PRO A 18 -12.05 -5.74 -5.19
N VAL A 19 -13.04 -6.59 -5.40
CA VAL A 19 -13.75 -6.67 -6.68
C VAL A 19 -14.91 -5.67 -6.63
N VAL A 20 -15.07 -4.88 -7.70
CA VAL A 20 -16.23 -3.99 -7.82
C VAL A 20 -17.48 -4.86 -7.99
N ARG A 21 -18.43 -4.74 -7.06
CA ARG A 21 -19.68 -5.51 -7.07
C ARG A 21 -20.73 -4.83 -7.93
N ASP A 22 -20.83 -3.50 -7.84
CA ASP A 22 -21.87 -2.74 -8.50
C ASP A 22 -21.38 -1.33 -8.81
N VAL A 23 -21.87 -0.77 -9.91
CA VAL A 23 -21.60 0.62 -10.32
C VAL A 23 -22.94 1.30 -10.58
N SER A 24 -23.26 2.31 -9.79
CA SER A 24 -24.46 3.13 -10.01
C SER A 24 -24.09 4.47 -10.63
N VAL A 25 -24.45 4.67 -11.90
CA VAL A 25 -24.20 5.93 -12.60
C VAL A 25 -25.05 7.05 -12.02
N THR A 26 -26.28 6.73 -11.63
CA THR A 26 -27.22 7.71 -11.07
C THR A 26 -26.76 8.26 -9.73
N GLU A 27 -26.22 7.40 -8.89
CA GLU A 27 -25.74 7.77 -7.55
C GLU A 27 -24.25 8.05 -7.53
N ALA A 28 -23.56 7.85 -8.66
CA ALA A 28 -22.11 7.95 -8.78
C ALA A 28 -21.38 7.12 -7.71
N ALA A 29 -21.90 5.94 -7.40
CA ALA A 29 -21.40 5.08 -6.35
C ALA A 29 -20.78 3.80 -6.90
N LEU A 30 -19.73 3.31 -6.23
CA LEU A 30 -19.11 2.01 -6.47
C LEU A 30 -19.30 1.14 -5.24
N SER A 31 -19.81 -0.07 -5.45
CA SER A 31 -19.88 -1.08 -4.40
C SER A 31 -18.80 -2.12 -4.61
N PHE A 32 -18.05 -2.43 -3.55
CA PHE A 32 -17.01 -3.46 -3.56
C PHE A 32 -17.43 -4.65 -2.72
N VAL A 33 -16.93 -5.83 -3.08
CA VAL A 33 -17.04 -6.99 -2.20
C VAL A 33 -16.24 -6.71 -0.94
N ALA A 34 -16.86 -6.88 0.22
CA ALA A 34 -16.18 -6.70 1.49
C ALA A 34 -15.03 -7.70 1.62
N VAL A 35 -13.83 -7.22 1.98
CA VAL A 35 -12.62 -8.03 2.11
C VAL A 35 -12.00 -7.84 3.48
N GLY A 36 -11.45 -8.94 4.02
CA GLY A 36 -10.79 -8.94 5.31
C GLY A 36 -11.76 -8.75 6.48
N GLU A 37 -11.28 -8.96 7.68
CA GLU A 37 -12.08 -8.89 8.92
C GLU A 37 -11.89 -7.57 9.64
N ARG A 38 -10.69 -6.97 9.51
CA ARG A 38 -10.32 -5.72 10.17
C ARG A 38 -9.23 -5.01 9.37
N ASP A 39 -9.03 -3.73 9.64
CA ASP A 39 -7.92 -3.01 9.01
C ASP A 39 -6.59 -3.32 9.71
N LEU A 40 -5.48 -2.98 9.03
CA LEU A 40 -4.15 -3.26 9.54
C LEU A 40 -3.83 -2.46 10.81
N ALA A 41 -4.45 -1.31 11.02
CA ALA A 41 -4.23 -0.52 12.24
C ALA A 41 -4.57 -1.34 13.49
N ALA A 42 -5.59 -2.21 13.41
CA ALA A 42 -6.01 -3.08 14.51
C ALA A 42 -5.22 -4.40 14.57
N ALA A 43 -4.45 -4.72 13.53
CA ALA A 43 -3.77 -6.01 13.38
C ALA A 43 -2.32 -5.85 12.92
N LEU A 44 -1.67 -4.76 13.27
CA LEU A 44 -0.32 -4.44 12.82
C LEU A 44 0.72 -5.37 13.44
N THR A 45 1.41 -6.12 12.59
CA THR A 45 2.53 -6.99 12.96
C THR A 45 3.64 -6.85 11.93
N PRO A 46 4.91 -7.16 12.27
CA PRO A 46 5.97 -7.19 11.26
C PRO A 46 5.67 -8.13 10.10
N ALA A 47 5.08 -9.30 10.36
CA ALA A 47 4.74 -10.27 9.30
C ALA A 47 3.71 -9.68 8.31
N HIS A 48 2.68 -9.00 8.81
CA HIS A 48 1.69 -8.34 7.95
C HIS A 48 2.32 -7.19 7.15
N ALA A 49 3.18 -6.40 7.78
CA ALA A 49 3.87 -5.30 7.11
C ALA A 49 4.80 -5.81 6.00
N ARG A 50 5.48 -6.95 6.22
CA ARG A 50 6.28 -7.59 5.19
C ARG A 50 5.44 -7.91 3.95
N THR A 51 4.27 -8.48 4.15
CA THR A 51 3.35 -8.81 3.05
C THR A 51 2.87 -7.54 2.33
N VAL A 52 2.60 -6.46 3.05
CA VAL A 52 2.27 -5.16 2.43
C VAL A 52 3.43 -4.67 1.56
N GLY A 53 4.67 -4.81 2.02
CA GLY A 53 5.86 -4.47 1.23
C GLY A 53 5.91 -5.24 -0.08
N GLU A 54 5.67 -6.54 -0.04
CA GLU A 54 5.60 -7.39 -1.23
C GLU A 54 4.49 -6.94 -2.17
N HIS A 55 3.31 -6.61 -1.64
CA HIS A 55 2.17 -6.15 -2.45
C HIS A 55 2.44 -4.81 -3.13
N LEU A 56 2.98 -3.82 -2.40
CA LEU A 56 3.34 -2.54 -2.99
C LEU A 56 4.42 -2.71 -4.05
N ALA A 57 5.41 -3.56 -3.82
CA ALA A 57 6.44 -3.84 -4.81
C ALA A 57 5.86 -4.42 -6.11
N ARG A 58 4.93 -5.37 -6.01
CA ARG A 58 4.25 -5.94 -7.18
C ARG A 58 3.44 -4.87 -7.92
N LEU A 59 2.73 -4.04 -7.16
CA LEU A 59 1.95 -2.94 -7.72
C LEU A 59 2.84 -1.99 -8.51
N HIS A 60 3.94 -1.55 -7.91
CA HIS A 60 4.89 -0.62 -8.52
C HIS A 60 5.57 -1.23 -9.76
N ARG A 61 5.90 -2.51 -9.73
CA ARG A 61 6.46 -3.19 -10.91
C ARG A 61 5.49 -3.22 -12.08
N ALA A 62 4.19 -3.19 -11.80
CA ALA A 62 3.16 -3.07 -12.83
C ALA A 62 2.91 -1.60 -13.24
N GLY A 63 3.63 -0.66 -12.67
CA GLY A 63 3.49 0.77 -12.99
C GLY A 63 2.27 1.42 -12.34
N ILE A 64 1.79 0.89 -11.22
CA ILE A 64 0.62 1.41 -10.50
C ILE A 64 1.06 1.98 -9.16
N VAL A 65 0.63 3.21 -8.87
CA VAL A 65 0.81 3.86 -7.58
C VAL A 65 -0.53 3.79 -6.84
N HIS A 66 -0.52 3.37 -5.59
CA HIS A 66 -1.75 3.30 -4.79
C HIS A 66 -2.27 4.70 -4.44
N GLY A 67 -1.37 5.57 -4.02
CA GLY A 67 -1.65 6.97 -3.69
C GLY A 67 -1.93 7.24 -2.22
N ASP A 68 -2.44 6.25 -1.47
CA ASP A 68 -2.75 6.41 -0.04
C ASP A 68 -2.69 5.08 0.73
N PRO A 69 -1.55 4.34 0.68
CA PRO A 69 -1.45 3.03 1.29
C PRO A 69 -1.16 3.11 2.79
N THR A 70 -2.12 3.60 3.54
CA THR A 70 -2.03 3.68 5.01
C THR A 70 -2.46 2.36 5.64
N VAL A 71 -2.19 2.21 6.94
CA VAL A 71 -2.62 1.03 7.71
C VAL A 71 -4.14 0.87 7.74
N ARG A 72 -4.90 1.94 7.49
CA ARG A 72 -6.37 1.89 7.42
C ARG A 72 -6.88 1.44 6.05
N ASN A 73 -6.04 1.51 5.02
CA ASN A 73 -6.35 1.09 3.66
C ASN A 73 -5.77 -0.29 3.32
N VAL A 74 -5.43 -1.05 4.36
CA VAL A 74 -5.04 -2.45 4.26
C VAL A 74 -5.98 -3.27 5.12
N ARG A 75 -6.61 -4.30 4.55
CA ARG A 75 -7.54 -5.18 5.26
C ARG A 75 -6.86 -6.53 5.52
N VAL A 76 -7.03 -7.04 6.73
CA VAL A 76 -6.45 -8.31 7.18
C VAL A 76 -7.56 -9.35 7.35
N GLY A 77 -7.42 -10.45 6.67
CA GLY A 77 -8.30 -11.60 6.73
C GLY A 77 -7.49 -12.85 6.38
N GLU A 78 -8.04 -13.75 5.57
CA GLU A 78 -7.29 -14.91 5.06
C GLU A 78 -6.09 -14.46 4.22
N ARG A 79 -6.21 -13.29 3.58
CA ARG A 79 -5.16 -12.64 2.81
C ARG A 79 -5.02 -11.20 3.31
N ILE A 80 -3.96 -10.53 2.86
CA ILE A 80 -3.78 -9.10 3.08
C ILE A 80 -4.24 -8.39 1.80
N TYR A 81 -5.20 -7.48 1.94
CA TYR A 81 -5.81 -6.78 0.81
C TYR A 81 -5.46 -5.29 0.85
N LEU A 82 -5.07 -4.73 -0.30
CA LEU A 82 -4.99 -3.28 -0.47
C LEU A 82 -6.37 -2.78 -0.91
N VAL A 83 -6.87 -1.74 -0.26
CA VAL A 83 -8.18 -1.15 -0.56
C VAL A 83 -8.06 0.36 -0.77
N ASP A 84 -9.13 0.99 -1.25
CA ASP A 84 -9.23 2.43 -1.47
C ASP A 84 -8.18 2.96 -2.47
N PHE A 85 -8.36 2.61 -3.73
CA PHE A 85 -7.51 3.06 -4.83
C PHE A 85 -7.91 4.43 -5.41
N GLY A 86 -8.71 5.21 -4.67
CA GLY A 86 -9.24 6.49 -5.15
C GLY A 86 -8.20 7.52 -5.54
N LEU A 87 -7.02 7.49 -4.95
CA LEU A 87 -5.91 8.39 -5.26
C LEU A 87 -4.86 7.72 -6.15
N GLY A 88 -5.13 6.50 -6.64
CA GLY A 88 -4.20 5.74 -7.45
C GLY A 88 -4.03 6.27 -8.86
N TYR A 89 -2.87 6.06 -9.44
CA TYR A 89 -2.56 6.44 -10.80
C TYR A 89 -1.43 5.59 -11.37
N HIS A 90 -1.23 5.66 -12.68
CA HIS A 90 -0.15 4.94 -13.34
C HIS A 90 1.13 5.79 -13.38
N SER A 91 2.23 5.22 -12.92
CA SER A 91 3.55 5.84 -12.98
C SER A 91 4.64 4.77 -12.83
N GLY A 92 5.71 4.91 -13.61
CA GLY A 92 6.92 4.10 -13.48
C GLY A 92 8.06 4.85 -12.76
N HIS A 93 7.80 6.03 -12.22
CA HIS A 93 8.84 6.84 -11.57
C HIS A 93 9.16 6.36 -10.16
N VAL A 94 10.45 6.18 -9.88
CA VAL A 94 10.95 5.75 -8.56
C VAL A 94 10.46 6.68 -7.45
N GLU A 95 10.43 7.99 -7.69
CA GLU A 95 9.96 8.97 -6.71
C GLU A 95 8.51 8.70 -6.28
N ASP A 96 7.63 8.41 -7.22
CA ASP A 96 6.22 8.12 -6.93
C ASP A 96 6.06 6.82 -6.15
N HIS A 97 6.84 5.81 -6.50
CA HIS A 97 6.84 4.53 -5.78
C HIS A 97 7.37 4.70 -4.34
N ALA A 98 8.42 5.49 -4.18
CA ALA A 98 8.98 5.79 -2.85
C ALA A 98 7.99 6.58 -1.99
N MET A 99 7.21 7.48 -2.60
CA MET A 99 6.18 8.23 -1.87
C MET A 99 5.08 7.33 -1.33
N ASP A 100 4.66 6.30 -2.08
CA ASP A 100 3.74 5.28 -1.56
C ASP A 100 4.30 4.62 -0.29
N CYS A 101 5.57 4.21 -0.34
CA CYS A 101 6.24 3.61 0.81
C CYS A 101 6.35 4.59 1.99
N HIS A 102 6.60 5.87 1.70
CA HIS A 102 6.68 6.92 2.72
C HIS A 102 5.34 7.13 3.43
N VAL A 103 4.25 7.12 2.68
CA VAL A 103 2.88 7.23 3.23
C VAL A 103 2.60 6.05 4.16
N PHE A 104 2.91 4.83 3.73
CA PHE A 104 2.74 3.66 4.58
C PHE A 104 3.56 3.78 5.88
N GLY A 105 4.83 4.13 5.75
CA GLY A 105 5.73 4.29 6.91
C GLY A 105 5.23 5.32 7.91
N GLY A 106 4.74 6.45 7.42
CA GLY A 106 4.17 7.50 8.28
C GLY A 106 2.95 7.01 9.05
N SER A 107 2.09 6.21 8.42
CA SER A 107 0.90 5.66 9.08
C SER A 107 1.28 4.61 10.13
N VAL A 108 2.33 3.82 9.91
CA VAL A 108 2.85 2.87 10.90
C VAL A 108 3.38 3.63 12.13
N ARG A 109 4.16 4.68 11.92
CA ARG A 109 4.71 5.50 13.01
C ARG A 109 3.61 6.19 13.84
N GLY A 110 2.51 6.54 13.21
CA GLY A 110 1.36 7.13 13.88
C GLY A 110 0.50 6.12 14.65
N THR A 111 0.71 4.83 14.46
CA THR A 111 -0.13 3.76 15.03
C THR A 111 0.62 2.95 16.09
N ALA A 112 1.89 2.64 15.87
CA ALA A 112 2.69 1.75 16.72
C ALA A 112 3.59 2.55 17.67
N THR A 113 4.08 1.88 18.73
CA THR A 113 5.17 2.42 19.55
C THR A 113 6.42 2.57 18.70
N GLU A 114 7.38 3.41 19.13
CA GLU A 114 8.63 3.63 18.37
C GLU A 114 9.39 2.32 18.11
N THR A 115 9.50 1.47 19.13
CA THR A 115 10.19 0.18 19.01
C THR A 115 9.47 -0.75 18.01
N ASP A 116 8.15 -0.86 18.15
CA ASP A 116 7.34 -1.71 17.27
C ASP A 116 7.33 -1.18 15.83
N ALA A 117 7.31 0.16 15.67
CA ALA A 117 7.36 0.78 14.35
C ALA A 117 8.69 0.45 13.64
N THR A 118 9.81 0.49 14.35
CA THR A 118 11.13 0.16 13.78
C THR A 118 11.16 -1.27 13.25
N ALA A 119 10.72 -2.24 14.06
CA ALA A 119 10.67 -3.65 13.65
C ALA A 119 9.70 -3.87 12.49
N THR A 120 8.55 -3.22 12.55
CA THR A 120 7.50 -3.33 11.52
C THR A 120 7.97 -2.76 10.19
N LEU A 121 8.61 -1.58 10.20
CA LEU A 121 9.12 -0.95 8.98
C LEU A 121 10.32 -1.69 8.40
N SER A 122 11.16 -2.28 9.24
CA SER A 122 12.24 -3.14 8.76
C SER A 122 11.69 -4.33 7.99
N ALA A 123 10.66 -4.99 8.52
CA ALA A 123 10.00 -6.10 7.84
C ALA A 123 9.33 -5.67 6.54
N PHE A 124 8.69 -4.50 6.52
CA PHE A 124 8.09 -3.91 5.32
C PHE A 124 9.15 -3.71 4.23
N GLU A 125 10.27 -3.10 4.56
CA GLU A 125 11.36 -2.86 3.60
C GLU A 125 11.94 -4.16 3.06
N GLU A 126 12.12 -5.16 3.92
CA GLU A 126 12.57 -6.49 3.48
C GLU A 126 11.60 -7.13 2.49
N GLY A 127 10.30 -7.03 2.75
CA GLY A 127 9.27 -7.54 1.84
C GLY A 127 9.28 -6.80 0.51
N TYR A 128 9.45 -5.48 0.55
CA TYR A 128 9.53 -4.68 -0.67
C TYR A 128 10.76 -5.07 -1.50
N ASP A 129 11.94 -5.13 -0.88
CA ASP A 129 13.19 -5.48 -1.57
C ASP A 129 13.18 -6.90 -2.12
N ALA A 130 12.45 -7.82 -1.52
CA ALA A 130 12.34 -9.19 -2.00
C ALA A 130 11.67 -9.28 -3.39
N VAL A 131 10.82 -8.32 -3.73
CA VAL A 131 10.02 -8.32 -4.97
C VAL A 131 10.32 -7.12 -5.85
N GLY A 132 10.60 -5.96 -5.27
CA GLY A 132 10.66 -4.69 -5.96
C GLY A 132 12.05 -4.27 -6.44
N ASP A 133 12.11 -3.03 -6.95
CA ASP A 133 13.34 -2.39 -7.40
C ASP A 133 14.07 -1.80 -6.20
N ASP A 134 15.35 -2.15 -6.04
CA ASP A 134 16.21 -1.66 -4.95
C ASP A 134 16.30 -0.12 -4.90
N ALA A 135 16.14 0.55 -6.04
CA ALA A 135 16.18 2.01 -6.11
C ALA A 135 15.07 2.68 -5.30
N VAL A 136 13.94 2.00 -5.11
CA VAL A 136 12.78 2.58 -4.39
C VAL A 136 13.09 2.78 -2.91
N ILE A 137 13.65 1.78 -2.24
CA ILE A 137 13.99 1.91 -0.81
C ILE A 137 15.13 2.91 -0.62
N GLY A 138 16.09 2.96 -1.55
CA GLY A 138 17.12 3.99 -1.53
C GLY A 138 16.54 5.40 -1.62
N ARG A 139 15.58 5.62 -2.50
CA ARG A 139 14.88 6.90 -2.65
C ARG A 139 14.03 7.21 -1.41
N LEU A 140 13.38 6.21 -0.83
CA LEU A 140 12.62 6.38 0.41
C LEU A 140 13.50 6.95 1.52
N ARG A 141 14.71 6.43 1.70
CA ARG A 141 15.65 6.93 2.70
C ARG A 141 16.06 8.37 2.44
N GLU A 142 16.23 8.76 1.19
CA GLU A 142 16.51 10.16 0.82
C GLU A 142 15.35 11.08 1.18
N ILE A 143 14.12 10.67 0.88
CA ILE A 143 12.91 11.42 1.23
C ILE A 143 12.82 11.60 2.75
N GLU A 144 13.05 10.56 3.50
CA GLU A 144 12.98 10.60 4.97
C GLU A 144 14.07 11.51 5.56
N ARG A 145 15.28 11.49 5.01
CA ARG A 145 16.35 12.39 5.45
C ARG A 145 16.00 13.85 5.18
N ARG A 146 15.45 14.17 4.01
CA ARG A 146 15.02 15.52 3.67
C ARG A 146 13.93 16.01 4.63
N GLY A 147 12.99 15.15 4.99
CA GLY A 147 11.92 15.47 5.92
C GLY A 147 12.42 15.83 7.30
N ARG A 148 13.53 15.22 7.77
CA ARG A 148 14.10 15.52 9.09
C ARG A 148 14.80 16.87 9.16
N TYR A 149 15.23 17.41 8.03
CA TYR A 149 16.00 18.64 7.96
C TYR A 149 15.24 19.80 7.29
N ALA A 150 13.98 19.56 6.94
CA ALA A 150 13.14 20.58 6.30
C ALA A 150 12.44 21.48 7.33
#